data_ecccf138ee3dd471771d195dc51f8d38
#
_entry.id   ecccf138ee3dd471771d195dc51f8d38
#
_cell.length_a   1.000
_cell.length_b   1.000
_cell.length_c   1.000
_cell.angle_alpha   90.00
_cell.angle_beta   90.00
_cell.angle_gamma   90.00
#
_symmetry.space_group_name_H-M   'P 1'
#
loop_
_entity.id
_entity.type
_entity.pdbx_description
1 polymer ?
#
loop_
_entity_poly.entity_id
_entity_poly.type
_entity_poly.pdbx_seq_one_letter_code
_entity_poly.pdbx_strand_id
1 'polypeptide(L)'
;MTPEYKAIKNILDANKHIADVSQARQLLAQLLPYSAHWDDCRDIIAGNIYGQLIWSIATGYEVLGDYENAVQIANDGILKIEEDSDYNPKVKSAIYEILGRCYSQLGDKEKAVSAIEKMPYYDPFQLNTHWPNESFYSFRSVSEYSLQDLRNNTVSLSSVSTFNDPVDSSFFPWIDKQLREKSTDDARKIYLEAMKEAFGKYRARCFVATRPLPLNWEEAKAPRESFENVPPYFNTLMWAHYSNYHKGFCVEYNIPSDVAGVDVRTKRVVAMRPINYVDNMPYKQELSFEEAFLTKSKRWEYEHEVRMIYFKQGDNSANPVVSLGNDYEKSIRAVYIGMRCHKEHEAEILDIMRAHPSIPVYRMKVSNDDIYSLERELIAGNIRETVSSIAPKKKQCWFCRCLKKVVKAIGCK
;
A
#
# COMPACT_ATOMS: atom_id res chain seq x y z
N MET A 1 25.20 11.21 25.76
CA MET A 1 25.29 11.89 24.42
C MET A 1 26.62 12.58 24.37
N THR A 2 27.55 12.07 23.57
CA THR A 2 28.93 12.59 23.47
C THR A 2 28.97 13.94 22.75
N PRO A 3 30.08 14.71 22.93
CA PRO A 3 30.26 15.97 22.18
C PRO A 3 30.21 15.75 20.66
N GLU A 4 30.80 14.68 20.15
CA GLU A 4 30.84 14.30 18.74
C GLU A 4 29.44 14.03 18.19
N TYR A 5 28.61 13.26 18.94
CA TYR A 5 27.21 13.03 18.59
C TYR A 5 26.44 14.34 18.42
N LYS A 6 26.61 15.28 19.37
CA LYS A 6 25.93 16.59 19.29
C LYS A 6 26.42 17.40 18.09
N ALA A 7 27.73 17.36 17.80
CA ALA A 7 28.31 18.05 16.67
C ALA A 7 27.74 17.52 15.35
N ILE A 8 27.76 16.21 15.14
CA ILE A 8 27.21 15.57 13.93
C ILE A 8 25.71 15.88 13.80
N LYS A 9 24.94 15.73 14.87
CA LYS A 9 23.52 16.02 14.84
C LYS A 9 23.23 17.46 14.46
N ASN A 10 23.97 18.42 15.00
CA ASN A 10 23.80 19.83 14.66
C ASN A 10 24.12 20.11 13.18
N ILE A 11 25.16 19.47 12.63
CA ILE A 11 25.51 19.59 11.21
C ILE A 11 24.38 19.01 10.34
N LEU A 12 23.87 17.81 10.68
CA LEU A 12 22.79 17.15 9.95
C LEU A 12 21.48 17.96 10.00
N ASP A 13 21.13 18.47 11.19
CA ASP A 13 19.91 19.27 11.38
C ASP A 13 19.98 20.62 10.63
N ALA A 14 21.19 21.21 10.50
CA ALA A 14 21.39 22.43 9.75
C ALA A 14 21.39 22.24 8.22
N ASN A 15 21.62 21.00 7.74
CA ASN A 15 21.81 20.69 6.32
C ASN A 15 20.80 19.63 5.83
N LYS A 16 19.54 19.72 6.25
CA LYS A 16 18.47 18.78 5.85
C LYS A 16 18.20 18.73 4.34
N HIS A 17 18.52 19.82 3.64
CA HIS A 17 18.33 19.94 2.19
C HIS A 17 19.62 20.53 1.59
N ILE A 18 20.28 19.77 0.74
CA ILE A 18 21.46 20.20 -0.01
C ILE A 18 20.94 20.71 -1.36
N ALA A 19 20.90 22.04 -1.52
CA ALA A 19 20.30 22.65 -2.69
C ALA A 19 21.31 22.90 -3.83
N ASP A 20 22.62 23.02 -3.53
CA ASP A 20 23.64 23.38 -4.51
C ASP A 20 25.04 22.82 -4.19
N VAL A 21 25.94 22.94 -5.16
CA VAL A 21 27.34 22.49 -5.10
C VAL A 21 28.11 23.12 -3.94
N SER A 22 27.84 24.41 -3.61
CA SER A 22 28.53 25.10 -2.53
C SER A 22 28.18 24.51 -1.17
N GLN A 23 26.89 24.27 -0.93
CA GLN A 23 26.40 23.63 0.28
C GLN A 23 26.91 22.19 0.38
N ALA A 24 26.96 21.45 -0.73
CA ALA A 24 27.49 20.08 -0.75
C ALA A 24 28.98 20.07 -0.33
N ARG A 25 29.80 20.96 -0.86
CA ARG A 25 31.23 21.10 -0.47
C ARG A 25 31.40 21.45 1.01
N GLN A 26 30.59 22.37 1.51
CA GLN A 26 30.64 22.76 2.91
C GLN A 26 30.23 21.61 3.83
N LEU A 27 29.17 20.88 3.48
CA LEU A 27 28.71 19.73 4.22
C LEU A 27 29.75 18.61 4.28
N LEU A 28 30.36 18.27 3.13
CA LEU A 28 31.41 17.27 3.04
C LEU A 28 32.63 17.64 3.89
N ALA A 29 33.07 18.90 3.84
CA ALA A 29 34.17 19.38 4.67
C ALA A 29 33.90 19.22 6.17
N GLN A 30 32.64 19.34 6.60
CA GLN A 30 32.23 19.18 7.98
C GLN A 30 32.05 17.72 8.40
N LEU A 31 31.56 16.83 7.51
CA LEU A 31 31.16 15.45 7.86
C LEU A 31 32.25 14.42 7.57
N LEU A 32 33.12 14.60 6.57
CA LEU A 32 34.17 13.64 6.21
C LEU A 32 35.13 13.31 7.37
N PRO A 33 35.53 14.25 8.24
CA PRO A 33 36.34 13.91 9.40
C PRO A 33 35.72 12.85 10.31
N TYR A 34 34.38 12.83 10.42
CA TYR A 34 33.67 11.85 11.24
C TYR A 34 33.53 10.49 10.53
N SER A 35 33.55 10.43 9.21
CA SER A 35 33.50 9.17 8.47
C SER A 35 34.78 8.36 8.57
N ALA A 36 35.92 9.00 8.76
CA ALA A 36 37.22 8.35 8.91
C ALA A 36 37.38 7.57 10.25
N HIS A 37 36.63 7.96 11.28
CA HIS A 37 36.64 7.35 12.61
C HIS A 37 35.41 6.45 12.88
N TRP A 38 34.95 5.82 11.89
CA TRP A 38 33.72 5.09 11.80
C TRP A 38 33.59 3.92 12.81
N ASP A 39 34.66 3.14 13.02
CA ASP A 39 34.67 2.04 13.97
C ASP A 39 34.70 2.53 15.41
N ASP A 40 35.30 3.71 15.65
CA ASP A 40 35.34 4.37 16.97
C ASP A 40 34.00 5.05 17.33
N CYS A 41 33.22 5.39 16.31
CA CYS A 41 31.95 6.09 16.48
C CYS A 41 30.73 5.16 16.62
N ARG A 42 30.88 3.87 16.37
CA ARG A 42 29.76 2.89 16.38
C ARG A 42 29.03 2.85 17.73
N ASP A 43 29.76 2.84 18.82
CA ASP A 43 29.21 2.85 20.19
C ASP A 43 28.76 4.24 20.66
N ILE A 44 29.28 5.28 20.02
CA ILE A 44 29.04 6.68 20.37
C ILE A 44 27.86 7.27 19.57
N ILE A 45 27.70 6.82 18.33
CA ILE A 45 26.64 7.23 17.41
C ILE A 45 25.54 6.18 17.44
N ALA A 46 24.81 6.10 18.55
CA ALA A 46 23.69 5.20 18.68
C ALA A 46 22.62 5.47 17.62
N GLY A 47 22.23 4.44 16.89
CA GLY A 47 21.03 4.41 16.10
C GLY A 47 21.10 5.21 14.78
N ASN A 48 20.02 5.89 14.45
CA ASN A 48 19.72 6.51 13.15
C ASN A 48 20.73 7.56 12.63
N ILE A 49 21.57 8.16 13.49
CA ILE A 49 22.50 9.23 13.10
C ILE A 49 23.59 8.73 12.16
N TYR A 50 24.06 7.51 12.38
CA TYR A 50 25.11 6.93 11.54
C TYR A 50 24.63 6.76 10.08
N GLY A 51 23.46 6.19 9.87
CA GLY A 51 22.89 6.07 8.53
C GLY A 51 22.57 7.44 7.91
N GLN A 52 22.11 8.41 8.70
CA GLN A 52 21.92 9.77 8.24
C GLN A 52 23.24 10.44 7.81
N LEU A 53 24.33 10.17 8.55
CA LEU A 53 25.68 10.64 8.21
C LEU A 53 26.11 10.10 6.84
N ILE A 54 26.00 8.76 6.61
CA ILE A 54 26.31 8.14 5.33
C ILE A 54 25.47 8.75 4.22
N TRP A 55 24.15 8.76 4.43
CA TRP A 55 23.22 9.30 3.45
C TRP A 55 23.57 10.74 3.07
N SER A 56 23.90 11.59 4.05
CA SER A 56 24.27 12.99 3.81
C SER A 56 25.59 13.14 3.06
N ILE A 57 26.60 12.32 3.41
CA ILE A 57 27.89 12.35 2.69
C ILE A 57 27.70 11.84 1.25
N ALA A 58 27.01 10.72 1.06
CA ALA A 58 26.75 10.18 -0.28
C ALA A 58 25.95 11.17 -1.14
N THR A 59 24.92 11.82 -0.56
CA THR A 59 24.17 12.89 -1.25
C THR A 59 25.06 14.08 -1.60
N GLY A 60 25.98 14.48 -0.72
CA GLY A 60 26.94 15.54 -0.99
C GLY A 60 27.82 15.23 -2.21
N TYR A 61 28.34 14.02 -2.30
CA TYR A 61 29.10 13.57 -3.47
C TYR A 61 28.23 13.48 -4.74
N GLU A 62 27.01 12.97 -4.63
CA GLU A 62 26.06 12.94 -5.75
C GLU A 62 25.83 14.34 -6.34
N VAL A 63 25.57 15.34 -5.49
CA VAL A 63 25.38 16.76 -5.92
C VAL A 63 26.63 17.33 -6.57
N LEU A 64 27.83 16.90 -6.16
CA LEU A 64 29.09 17.29 -6.81
C LEU A 64 29.36 16.57 -8.15
N GLY A 65 28.55 15.55 -8.49
CA GLY A 65 28.80 14.70 -9.65
C GLY A 65 29.91 13.67 -9.44
N ASP A 66 30.36 13.47 -8.22
CA ASP A 66 31.39 12.49 -7.83
C ASP A 66 30.71 11.17 -7.43
N TYR A 67 30.19 10.48 -8.45
CA TYR A 67 29.34 9.29 -8.26
C TYR A 67 30.13 8.09 -7.74
N GLU A 68 31.41 7.95 -8.05
CA GLU A 68 32.27 6.89 -7.54
C GLU A 68 32.43 6.99 -6.02
N ASN A 69 32.76 8.17 -5.49
CA ASN A 69 32.86 8.37 -4.05
C ASN A 69 31.50 8.26 -3.36
N ALA A 70 30.41 8.72 -3.99
CA ALA A 70 29.06 8.51 -3.47
C ALA A 70 28.72 7.03 -3.31
N VAL A 71 29.01 6.21 -4.33
CA VAL A 71 28.79 4.77 -4.33
C VAL A 71 29.68 4.08 -3.28
N GLN A 72 30.95 4.45 -3.18
CA GLN A 72 31.86 3.87 -2.20
C GLN A 72 31.37 4.09 -0.77
N ILE A 73 31.09 5.33 -0.39
CA ILE A 73 30.62 5.70 0.95
C ILE A 73 29.28 5.00 1.27
N ALA A 74 28.35 4.97 0.31
CA ALA A 74 27.06 4.32 0.50
C ALA A 74 27.18 2.80 0.69
N ASN A 75 28.02 2.13 -0.10
CA ASN A 75 28.26 0.68 0.06
C ASN A 75 28.97 0.34 1.36
N ASP A 76 30.03 1.06 1.72
CA ASP A 76 30.76 0.83 2.96
C ASP A 76 29.85 1.04 4.17
N GLY A 77 29.01 2.05 4.09
CA GLY A 77 28.06 2.35 5.13
C GLY A 77 26.93 1.33 5.24
N ILE A 78 26.32 0.94 4.12
CA ILE A 78 25.19 -0.01 4.16
C ILE A 78 25.64 -1.39 4.67
N LEU A 79 26.84 -1.85 4.32
CA LEU A 79 27.37 -3.11 4.81
C LEU A 79 27.46 -3.16 6.34
N LYS A 80 27.76 -2.01 6.99
CA LYS A 80 27.86 -1.91 8.44
C LYS A 80 26.51 -1.88 9.17
N ILE A 81 25.46 -1.39 8.51
CA ILE A 81 24.14 -1.23 9.11
C ILE A 81 23.11 -2.25 8.63
N GLU A 82 23.43 -3.05 7.59
CA GLU A 82 22.47 -3.97 6.98
C GLU A 82 22.04 -5.08 7.94
N GLU A 83 22.96 -5.59 8.75
CA GLU A 83 22.72 -6.66 9.74
C GLU A 83 22.10 -6.15 11.05
N ASP A 84 22.06 -4.85 11.27
CA ASP A 84 21.51 -4.25 12.47
C ASP A 84 19.98 -4.12 12.37
N SER A 85 19.27 -4.96 13.14
CA SER A 85 17.79 -4.97 13.17
C SER A 85 17.19 -3.71 13.78
N ASP A 86 17.96 -2.99 14.62
CA ASP A 86 17.49 -1.79 15.32
C ASP A 86 17.63 -0.52 14.46
N TYR A 87 18.25 -0.66 13.29
CA TYR A 87 18.45 0.46 12.38
C TYR A 87 17.14 0.89 11.68
N ASN A 88 16.96 2.21 11.59
CA ASN A 88 15.77 2.76 10.92
C ASN A 88 15.72 2.31 9.44
N PRO A 89 14.70 1.55 9.04
CA PRO A 89 14.59 1.03 7.69
C PRO A 89 14.50 2.12 6.62
N LYS A 90 13.92 3.29 6.92
CA LYS A 90 13.86 4.43 5.99
C LYS A 90 15.24 4.93 5.56
N VAL A 91 16.19 4.92 6.47
CA VAL A 91 17.57 5.35 6.17
C VAL A 91 18.25 4.35 5.27
N LYS A 92 18.05 3.04 5.53
CA LYS A 92 18.58 1.97 4.64
C LYS A 92 17.98 2.11 3.23
N SER A 93 16.67 2.29 3.12
CA SER A 93 15.99 2.51 1.83
C SER A 93 16.55 3.73 1.09
N ALA A 94 16.72 4.86 1.77
CA ALA A 94 17.26 6.08 1.17
C ALA A 94 18.70 5.93 0.67
N ILE A 95 19.55 5.14 1.37
CA ILE A 95 20.90 4.83 0.90
C ILE A 95 20.85 3.99 -0.38
N TYR A 96 19.98 2.98 -0.46
CA TYR A 96 19.81 2.18 -1.68
C TYR A 96 19.26 3.01 -2.84
N GLU A 97 18.44 4.01 -2.58
CA GLU A 97 17.97 4.96 -3.59
C GLU A 97 19.13 5.76 -4.21
N ILE A 98 20.03 6.31 -3.35
CA ILE A 98 21.24 7.00 -3.83
C ILE A 98 22.09 6.05 -4.67
N LEU A 99 22.33 4.83 -4.20
CA LEU A 99 23.08 3.82 -4.97
C LEU A 99 22.44 3.59 -6.34
N GLY A 100 21.12 3.46 -6.43
CA GLY A 100 20.41 3.30 -7.70
C GLY A 100 20.62 4.46 -8.65
N ARG A 101 20.54 5.70 -8.14
CA ARG A 101 20.80 6.92 -8.95
C ARG A 101 22.25 7.02 -9.39
N CYS A 102 23.20 6.84 -8.48
CA CYS A 102 24.63 6.95 -8.78
C CYS A 102 25.10 5.85 -9.76
N TYR A 103 24.68 4.59 -9.60
CA TYR A 103 24.97 3.54 -10.57
C TYR A 103 24.40 3.85 -11.96
N SER A 104 23.23 4.50 -12.03
CA SER A 104 22.66 4.94 -13.31
C SER A 104 23.49 6.03 -13.96
N GLN A 105 24.05 6.98 -13.18
CA GLN A 105 24.97 8.00 -13.68
C GLN A 105 26.28 7.39 -14.19
N LEU A 106 26.74 6.32 -13.57
CA LEU A 106 27.92 5.54 -13.99
C LEU A 106 27.65 4.58 -15.15
N GLY A 107 26.40 4.48 -15.62
CA GLY A 107 26.01 3.60 -16.73
C GLY A 107 25.79 2.13 -16.33
N ASP A 108 25.86 1.79 -15.05
CA ASP A 108 25.73 0.40 -14.53
C ASP A 108 24.27 0.06 -14.18
N LYS A 109 23.50 -0.32 -15.21
CA LYS A 109 22.08 -0.67 -15.04
C LYS A 109 21.86 -1.83 -14.08
N GLU A 110 22.72 -2.87 -14.14
CA GLU A 110 22.52 -4.08 -13.32
C GLU A 110 22.64 -3.76 -11.82
N LYS A 111 23.65 -2.97 -11.45
CA LYS A 111 23.80 -2.52 -10.05
C LYS A 111 22.71 -1.52 -9.65
N ALA A 112 22.23 -0.68 -10.55
CA ALA A 112 21.12 0.21 -10.29
C ALA A 112 19.85 -0.59 -9.96
N VAL A 113 19.49 -1.61 -10.78
CA VAL A 113 18.38 -2.53 -10.51
C VAL A 113 18.55 -3.22 -9.15
N SER A 114 19.73 -3.81 -8.90
CA SER A 114 20.02 -4.51 -7.65
C SER A 114 19.87 -3.62 -6.41
N ALA A 115 20.28 -2.35 -6.50
CA ALA A 115 20.11 -1.39 -5.42
C ALA A 115 18.63 -1.05 -5.19
N ILE A 116 17.90 -0.72 -6.26
CA ILE A 116 16.49 -0.35 -6.19
C ILE A 116 15.63 -1.52 -5.65
N GLU A 117 15.93 -2.76 -6.01
CA GLU A 117 15.22 -3.94 -5.50
C GLU A 117 15.38 -4.16 -3.99
N LYS A 118 16.39 -3.57 -3.37
CA LYS A 118 16.59 -3.67 -1.92
C LYS A 118 15.80 -2.63 -1.12
N MET A 119 15.38 -1.53 -1.75
CA MET A 119 14.61 -0.47 -1.09
C MET A 119 13.39 -0.99 -0.32
N PRO A 120 12.56 -1.89 -0.87
CA PRO A 120 11.32 -2.34 -0.22
C PRO A 120 11.54 -3.07 1.10
N TYR A 121 12.69 -3.70 1.32
CA TYR A 121 12.97 -4.40 2.58
C TYR A 121 13.15 -3.44 3.74
N TYR A 122 13.49 -2.21 3.42
CA TYR A 122 13.82 -1.16 4.36
C TYR A 122 12.86 0.02 4.28
N ASP A 123 11.81 -0.12 3.43
CA ASP A 123 10.79 0.91 3.26
C ASP A 123 9.79 0.87 4.42
N PRO A 124 9.17 2.02 4.76
CA PRO A 124 8.07 2.13 5.72
C PRO A 124 6.79 1.37 5.35
N PHE A 125 6.69 0.69 4.22
CA PHE A 125 5.69 -0.38 4.05
C PHE A 125 5.69 -1.36 5.24
N GLN A 126 6.79 -1.39 6.00
CA GLN A 126 6.95 -2.13 7.23
C GLN A 126 6.09 -1.65 8.40
N LEU A 127 5.48 -0.48 8.32
CA LEU A 127 4.55 -0.06 9.36
C LEU A 127 3.35 -1.01 9.32
N ASN A 128 3.39 -2.00 10.19
CA ASN A 128 2.28 -2.88 10.50
C ASN A 128 1.09 -2.03 10.95
N THR A 129 0.36 -1.54 9.99
CA THR A 129 -0.94 -0.96 10.24
C THR A 129 -1.90 -2.13 10.39
N HIS A 130 -1.98 -2.61 11.62
CA HIS A 130 -3.01 -3.55 12.00
C HIS A 130 -4.25 -2.76 12.38
N TRP A 131 -5.35 -3.01 11.70
CA TRP A 131 -6.66 -2.46 12.06
C TRP A 131 -7.49 -3.59 12.69
N PRO A 132 -7.42 -3.78 14.01
CA PRO A 132 -8.17 -4.81 14.68
C PRO A 132 -9.67 -4.57 14.45
N ASN A 133 -10.37 -5.65 14.10
CA ASN A 133 -11.81 -5.67 13.83
C ASN A 133 -12.29 -5.00 12.54
N GLU A 134 -11.40 -4.49 11.68
CA GLU A 134 -11.82 -4.04 10.36
C GLU A 134 -12.11 -5.24 9.45
N SER A 135 -13.10 -5.07 8.57
CA SER A 135 -13.36 -5.99 7.47
C SER A 135 -12.80 -5.41 6.18
N PHE A 136 -12.19 -6.28 5.39
CA PHE A 136 -11.67 -5.96 4.07
C PHE A 136 -12.45 -6.74 3.01
N TYR A 137 -12.95 -6.04 2.01
CA TYR A 137 -13.79 -6.62 0.98
C TYR A 137 -13.03 -6.71 -0.33
N SER A 138 -13.04 -7.89 -0.98
CA SER A 138 -12.46 -8.05 -2.30
C SER A 138 -13.53 -8.52 -3.28
N PHE A 139 -13.85 -7.66 -4.25
CA PHE A 139 -14.76 -7.97 -5.35
C PHE A 139 -14.00 -8.67 -6.46
N ARG A 140 -14.55 -9.74 -6.99
CA ARG A 140 -13.84 -10.61 -7.93
C ARG A 140 -14.76 -11.17 -9.00
N SER A 141 -14.23 -11.30 -10.21
CA SER A 141 -14.82 -12.17 -11.22
C SER A 141 -14.68 -13.62 -10.76
N VAL A 142 -15.61 -14.51 -11.16
CA VAL A 142 -15.43 -15.94 -11.00
C VAL A 142 -14.39 -16.41 -12.01
N SER A 143 -13.33 -17.03 -11.53
CA SER A 143 -12.24 -17.62 -12.29
C SER A 143 -11.60 -18.72 -11.46
N GLU A 144 -10.84 -19.60 -12.09
CA GLU A 144 -10.11 -20.66 -11.36
C GLU A 144 -9.24 -20.07 -10.24
N TYR A 145 -8.50 -18.97 -10.51
CA TYR A 145 -7.68 -18.29 -9.49
C TYR A 145 -8.51 -17.78 -8.31
N SER A 146 -9.67 -17.16 -8.57
CA SER A 146 -10.50 -16.62 -7.50
C SER A 146 -11.19 -17.71 -6.69
N LEU A 147 -11.53 -18.83 -7.29
CA LEU A 147 -12.08 -20.00 -6.62
C LEU A 147 -11.01 -20.76 -5.83
N GLN A 148 -9.78 -20.87 -6.36
CA GLN A 148 -8.66 -21.43 -5.62
C GLN A 148 -8.30 -20.62 -4.38
N ASP A 149 -8.31 -19.28 -4.48
CA ASP A 149 -8.11 -18.42 -3.32
C ASP A 149 -9.16 -18.68 -2.25
N LEU A 150 -10.44 -18.79 -2.65
CA LEU A 150 -11.53 -19.09 -1.73
C LEU A 150 -11.39 -20.50 -1.13
N ARG A 151 -10.96 -21.48 -1.91
CA ARG A 151 -10.78 -22.88 -1.47
C ARG A 151 -9.61 -23.05 -0.50
N ASN A 152 -8.52 -22.31 -0.72
CA ASN A 152 -7.26 -22.48 -0.02
C ASN A 152 -6.99 -21.45 1.09
N ASN A 153 -7.94 -20.58 1.37
CA ASN A 153 -7.75 -19.44 2.29
C ASN A 153 -6.52 -18.60 1.94
N THR A 154 -6.45 -18.17 0.69
CA THR A 154 -5.33 -17.43 0.16
C THR A 154 -5.78 -16.16 -0.57
N VAL A 155 -4.81 -15.30 -0.87
CA VAL A 155 -5.01 -14.12 -1.69
C VAL A 155 -3.95 -14.14 -2.79
N SER A 156 -4.39 -14.27 -4.05
CA SER A 156 -3.52 -14.10 -5.21
C SER A 156 -3.38 -12.60 -5.53
N LEU A 157 -2.14 -12.21 -5.84
CA LEU A 157 -1.81 -10.82 -6.17
C LEU A 157 -1.43 -10.73 -7.65
N SER A 158 -1.69 -9.58 -8.26
CA SER A 158 -1.39 -9.34 -9.67
C SER A 158 -0.43 -8.16 -9.84
N SER A 159 0.15 -8.04 -11.03
CA SER A 159 0.92 -6.86 -11.39
C SER A 159 0.01 -5.62 -11.38
N VAL A 160 0.53 -4.51 -10.85
CA VAL A 160 -0.17 -3.22 -10.87
C VAL A 160 -0.43 -2.71 -12.28
N SER A 161 0.35 -3.17 -13.26
CA SER A 161 0.13 -2.86 -14.68
C SER A 161 -1.16 -3.45 -15.25
N THR A 162 -1.81 -4.37 -14.51
CA THR A 162 -3.08 -5.00 -14.90
C THR A 162 -4.29 -4.33 -14.24
N PHE A 163 -4.10 -3.24 -13.53
CA PHE A 163 -5.21 -2.50 -12.92
C PHE A 163 -6.10 -1.89 -14.00
N ASN A 164 -7.38 -1.76 -13.70
CA ASN A 164 -8.40 -1.27 -14.64
C ASN A 164 -8.25 0.23 -14.97
N ASP A 165 -7.67 1.03 -14.10
CA ASP A 165 -7.35 2.43 -14.36
C ASP A 165 -5.91 2.55 -14.87
N PRO A 166 -5.68 2.89 -16.15
CA PRO A 166 -4.34 3.03 -16.71
C PRO A 166 -3.55 4.20 -16.10
N VAL A 167 -4.23 5.10 -15.40
CA VAL A 167 -3.58 6.22 -14.70
C VAL A 167 -3.15 5.83 -13.29
N ASP A 168 -3.77 4.81 -12.72
CA ASP A 168 -3.39 4.27 -11.40
C ASP A 168 -1.96 3.71 -11.48
N SER A 169 -1.14 4.09 -10.52
CA SER A 169 0.28 3.71 -10.46
C SER A 169 1.13 4.18 -11.66
N SER A 170 0.67 5.17 -12.44
CA SER A 170 1.36 5.76 -13.59
C SER A 170 2.39 6.82 -13.18
N PHE A 171 3.26 6.51 -12.23
CA PHE A 171 4.23 7.47 -11.67
C PHE A 171 5.52 7.61 -12.52
N PHE A 172 5.83 6.70 -13.45
CA PHE A 172 7.05 6.77 -14.25
C PHE A 172 7.18 8.04 -15.11
N PRO A 173 6.12 8.53 -15.80
CA PRO A 173 6.19 9.80 -16.51
C PRO A 173 6.48 11.00 -15.61
N TRP A 174 6.02 10.92 -14.36
CA TRP A 174 6.23 11.94 -13.35
C TRP A 174 7.69 11.91 -12.84
N ILE A 175 8.26 10.75 -12.57
CA ILE A 175 9.68 10.58 -12.22
C ILE A 175 10.57 11.04 -13.39
N ASP A 176 10.25 10.65 -14.63
CA ASP A 176 10.99 11.08 -15.82
C ASP A 176 11.07 12.61 -15.88
N LYS A 177 9.96 13.30 -15.64
CA LYS A 177 9.95 14.76 -15.67
C LYS A 177 10.79 15.38 -14.56
N GLN A 178 10.80 14.82 -13.35
CA GLN A 178 11.63 15.32 -12.25
C GLN A 178 13.13 15.15 -12.51
N LEU A 179 13.51 14.05 -13.15
CA LEU A 179 14.91 13.75 -13.43
C LEU A 179 15.48 14.55 -14.59
N ARG A 180 14.67 15.14 -15.46
CA ARG A 180 15.13 15.90 -16.65
C ARG A 180 16.06 17.05 -16.32
N GLU A 181 15.86 17.68 -15.17
CA GLU A 181 16.67 18.82 -14.73
C GLU A 181 17.90 18.40 -13.91
N LYS A 182 17.95 17.14 -13.45
CA LYS A 182 18.92 16.64 -12.47
C LYS A 182 19.94 15.64 -13.04
N SER A 183 19.73 15.11 -14.25
CA SER A 183 20.56 14.03 -14.80
C SER A 183 20.71 14.13 -16.32
N THR A 184 21.77 13.52 -16.86
CA THR A 184 21.93 13.33 -18.30
C THR A 184 20.81 12.45 -18.86
N ASP A 185 20.53 12.57 -20.18
CA ASP A 185 19.47 11.78 -20.83
C ASP A 185 19.73 10.28 -20.71
N ASP A 186 20.97 9.85 -20.85
CA ASP A 186 21.34 8.43 -20.75
C ASP A 186 21.18 7.89 -19.32
N ALA A 187 21.71 8.60 -18.31
CA ALA A 187 21.56 8.22 -16.90
C ALA A 187 20.09 8.18 -16.47
N ARG A 188 19.30 9.18 -16.89
CA ARG A 188 17.85 9.20 -16.64
C ARG A 188 17.16 7.98 -17.24
N LYS A 189 17.49 7.63 -18.48
CA LYS A 189 16.91 6.46 -19.15
C LYS A 189 17.27 5.17 -18.40
N ILE A 190 18.54 5.00 -18.02
CA ILE A 190 19.00 3.83 -17.25
C ILE A 190 18.27 3.75 -15.92
N TYR A 191 18.13 4.84 -15.18
CA TYR A 191 17.44 4.85 -13.89
C TYR A 191 15.96 4.49 -14.02
N LEU A 192 15.26 5.07 -15.01
CA LEU A 192 13.86 4.78 -15.26
C LEU A 192 13.64 3.32 -15.69
N GLU A 193 14.54 2.76 -16.49
CA GLU A 193 14.47 1.35 -16.87
C GLU A 193 14.74 0.45 -15.66
N ALA A 194 15.71 0.78 -14.82
CA ALA A 194 16.02 0.04 -13.60
C ALA A 194 14.83 0.09 -12.62
N MET A 195 14.22 1.24 -12.45
CA MET A 195 13.00 1.38 -11.66
C MET A 195 11.84 0.54 -12.20
N LYS A 196 11.59 0.60 -13.51
CA LYS A 196 10.51 -0.20 -14.13
C LYS A 196 10.74 -1.69 -13.94
N GLU A 197 11.99 -2.15 -14.05
CA GLU A 197 12.35 -3.54 -13.83
C GLU A 197 12.15 -3.95 -12.36
N ALA A 198 12.68 -3.17 -11.41
CA ALA A 198 12.55 -3.45 -9.98
C ALA A 198 11.09 -3.41 -9.54
N PHE A 199 10.35 -2.37 -9.93
CA PHE A 199 8.95 -2.21 -9.54
C PHE A 199 7.98 -3.10 -10.31
N GLY A 200 8.37 -3.56 -11.49
CA GLY A 200 7.64 -4.59 -12.21
C GLY A 200 7.53 -5.92 -11.44
N LYS A 201 8.32 -6.11 -10.39
CA LYS A 201 8.28 -7.28 -9.50
C LYS A 201 7.25 -7.13 -8.36
N TYR A 202 6.75 -5.92 -8.12
CA TYR A 202 5.69 -5.72 -7.14
C TYR A 202 4.37 -6.31 -7.61
N ARG A 203 3.66 -6.88 -6.67
CA ARG A 203 2.31 -7.39 -6.88
C ARG A 203 1.38 -6.79 -5.84
N ALA A 204 0.14 -6.61 -6.21
CA ALA A 204 -0.84 -6.06 -5.29
C ALA A 204 -2.20 -6.74 -5.43
N ARG A 205 -2.96 -6.68 -4.34
CA ARG A 205 -4.40 -6.95 -4.28
C ARG A 205 -5.09 -5.77 -3.64
N CYS A 206 -6.10 -5.23 -4.31
CA CYS A 206 -6.92 -4.17 -3.79
C CYS A 206 -8.09 -4.74 -2.98
N PHE A 207 -8.29 -4.16 -1.80
CA PHE A 207 -9.42 -4.40 -0.93
C PHE A 207 -10.16 -3.09 -0.71
N VAL A 208 -11.39 -3.18 -0.29
CA VAL A 208 -12.25 -2.07 0.11
C VAL A 208 -12.47 -2.14 1.60
N ALA A 209 -12.26 -1.05 2.31
CA ALA A 209 -12.63 -0.94 3.72
C ALA A 209 -14.05 -0.35 3.88
N THR A 210 -14.65 -0.51 5.05
CA THR A 210 -15.99 0.05 5.34
C THR A 210 -15.98 1.57 5.43
N ARG A 211 -14.81 2.16 5.61
CA ARG A 211 -14.56 3.58 5.81
C ARG A 211 -13.14 3.94 5.41
N PRO A 212 -12.81 5.22 5.22
CA PRO A 212 -11.43 5.66 5.07
C PRO A 212 -10.60 5.22 6.29
N LEU A 213 -9.43 4.62 6.02
CA LEU A 213 -8.48 4.26 7.07
C LEU A 213 -7.39 5.32 7.18
N PRO A 214 -6.83 5.54 8.38
CA PRO A 214 -5.78 6.53 8.57
C PRO A 214 -4.51 6.12 7.82
N LEU A 215 -3.87 7.09 7.18
CA LEU A 215 -2.65 6.90 6.41
C LEU A 215 -1.42 6.74 7.31
N ASN A 216 -1.49 7.29 8.52
CA ASN A 216 -0.38 7.29 9.47
C ASN A 216 -0.88 7.22 10.92
N TRP A 217 0.07 7.05 11.85
CA TRP A 217 -0.23 6.93 13.28
C TRP A 217 -0.83 8.19 13.90
N GLU A 218 -0.51 9.37 13.41
CA GLU A 218 -1.06 10.63 13.93
C GLU A 218 -2.56 10.77 13.55
N GLU A 219 -2.91 10.43 12.32
CA GLU A 219 -4.31 10.36 11.89
C GLU A 219 -5.09 9.28 12.68
N ALA A 220 -4.44 8.18 13.01
CA ALA A 220 -5.06 7.10 13.80
C ALA A 220 -5.45 7.54 15.22
N LYS A 221 -4.76 8.55 15.79
CA LYS A 221 -5.06 9.13 17.09
C LYS A 221 -6.15 10.21 17.06
N ALA A 222 -6.40 10.80 15.88
CA ALA A 222 -7.39 11.86 15.76
C ALA A 222 -8.80 11.37 16.12
N PRO A 223 -9.66 12.22 16.71
CA PRO A 223 -11.05 11.89 16.93
C PRO A 223 -11.70 11.52 15.60
N ARG A 224 -12.27 10.33 15.53
CA ARG A 224 -12.91 9.84 14.30
C ARG A 224 -14.27 10.51 14.12
N GLU A 225 -14.45 11.15 12.98
CA GLU A 225 -15.77 11.58 12.56
C GLU A 225 -16.71 10.37 12.42
N SER A 226 -17.99 10.56 12.74
CA SER A 226 -18.99 9.52 12.59
C SER A 226 -19.34 9.33 11.10
N PHE A 227 -18.59 8.51 10.40
CA PHE A 227 -18.98 8.08 9.05
C PHE A 227 -20.17 7.12 9.12
N GLU A 228 -21.13 7.26 8.22
CA GLU A 228 -22.11 6.19 8.00
C GLU A 228 -21.35 4.98 7.47
N ASN A 229 -21.18 3.96 8.31
CA ASN A 229 -20.55 2.69 7.93
C ASN A 229 -21.51 1.90 7.04
N VAL A 230 -21.53 2.22 5.75
CA VAL A 230 -22.26 1.43 4.76
C VAL A 230 -21.31 0.33 4.26
N PRO A 231 -21.63 -0.96 4.53
CA PRO A 231 -20.78 -2.04 4.07
C PRO A 231 -20.58 -1.99 2.55
N PRO A 232 -19.36 -2.22 2.05
CA PRO A 232 -19.02 -2.11 0.63
C PRO A 232 -19.86 -2.99 -0.30
N TYR A 233 -20.37 -4.12 0.17
CA TYR A 233 -21.25 -5.00 -0.64
C TYR A 233 -22.60 -4.36 -1.00
N PHE A 234 -22.96 -3.21 -0.44
CA PHE A 234 -24.11 -2.41 -0.91
C PHE A 234 -23.74 -1.37 -1.97
N ASN A 235 -22.46 -1.17 -2.26
CA ASN A 235 -22.02 -0.21 -3.28
C ASN A 235 -22.13 -0.84 -4.67
N THR A 236 -23.09 -0.38 -5.48
CA THR A 236 -23.35 -0.89 -6.84
C THR A 236 -22.18 -0.67 -7.80
N LEU A 237 -21.38 0.42 -7.60
CA LEU A 237 -20.22 0.71 -8.44
C LEU A 237 -19.12 -0.35 -8.25
N MET A 238 -18.91 -0.80 -7.02
CA MET A 238 -17.95 -1.86 -6.73
C MET A 238 -18.30 -3.17 -7.45
N TRP A 239 -19.58 -3.53 -7.48
CA TRP A 239 -20.05 -4.69 -8.22
C TRP A 239 -19.91 -4.52 -9.72
N ALA A 240 -20.18 -3.33 -10.23
CA ALA A 240 -20.07 -3.04 -11.65
C ALA A 240 -18.62 -3.11 -12.15
N HIS A 241 -17.69 -2.48 -11.43
CA HIS A 241 -16.30 -2.36 -11.84
C HIS A 241 -15.48 -3.63 -11.59
N TYR A 242 -15.66 -4.29 -10.44
CA TYR A 242 -14.71 -5.30 -9.93
C TYR A 242 -15.25 -6.73 -9.86
N SER A 243 -16.55 -6.95 -10.11
CA SER A 243 -17.16 -8.27 -10.08
C SER A 243 -17.76 -8.70 -11.43
N ASN A 244 -17.15 -8.29 -12.52
CA ASN A 244 -17.65 -8.60 -13.88
C ASN A 244 -19.13 -8.25 -14.03
N TYR A 245 -19.48 -6.98 -13.76
CA TYR A 245 -20.86 -6.47 -13.90
C TYR A 245 -21.90 -7.25 -13.07
N HIS A 246 -21.63 -7.44 -11.78
CA HIS A 246 -22.44 -8.21 -10.82
C HIS A 246 -22.51 -9.73 -11.10
N LYS A 247 -21.65 -10.28 -11.97
CA LYS A 247 -21.62 -11.73 -12.27
C LYS A 247 -20.63 -12.50 -11.40
N GLY A 248 -19.80 -11.78 -10.62
CA GLY A 248 -18.80 -12.36 -9.72
C GLY A 248 -19.29 -12.46 -8.29
N PHE A 249 -18.35 -12.40 -7.37
CA PHE A 249 -18.59 -12.48 -5.94
C PHE A 249 -17.71 -11.51 -5.17
N CYS A 250 -18.03 -11.27 -3.90
CA CYS A 250 -17.24 -10.50 -2.97
C CYS A 250 -16.97 -11.35 -1.74
N VAL A 251 -15.73 -11.29 -1.24
CA VAL A 251 -15.35 -11.96 0.02
C VAL A 251 -15.05 -10.90 1.06
N GLU A 252 -15.62 -11.06 2.23
CA GLU A 252 -15.32 -10.27 3.42
C GLU A 252 -14.24 -10.96 4.23
N TYR A 253 -13.07 -10.33 4.31
CA TYR A 253 -11.91 -10.85 5.00
C TYR A 253 -11.70 -10.17 6.36
N ASN A 254 -11.17 -10.94 7.28
CA ASN A 254 -10.42 -10.47 8.43
C ASN A 254 -8.96 -10.87 8.20
N ILE A 255 -8.13 -9.92 7.75
CA ILE A 255 -6.73 -10.21 7.46
C ILE A 255 -5.96 -10.36 8.78
N PRO A 256 -5.36 -11.54 9.06
CA PRO A 256 -4.59 -11.75 10.28
C PRO A 256 -3.37 -10.81 10.34
N SER A 257 -3.02 -10.36 11.54
CA SER A 257 -1.94 -9.38 11.75
C SER A 257 -0.55 -9.91 11.38
N ASP A 258 -0.36 -11.21 11.40
CA ASP A 258 0.89 -11.90 11.07
C ASP A 258 1.08 -12.14 9.56
N VAL A 259 0.08 -11.83 8.75
CA VAL A 259 0.17 -11.91 7.28
C VAL A 259 1.07 -10.80 6.75
N ALA A 260 0.93 -9.58 7.31
CA ALA A 260 1.76 -8.44 6.94
C ALA A 260 3.07 -8.44 7.73
N GLY A 261 4.18 -8.18 7.04
CA GLY A 261 5.49 -8.09 7.67
C GLY A 261 6.63 -8.23 6.67
N VAL A 262 7.83 -8.06 7.18
CA VAL A 262 9.08 -8.29 6.45
C VAL A 262 9.74 -9.54 6.98
N ASP A 263 9.93 -10.51 6.14
CA ASP A 263 10.80 -11.67 6.43
C ASP A 263 12.16 -11.42 5.77
N VAL A 264 13.11 -10.94 6.56
CA VAL A 264 14.47 -10.63 6.09
C VAL A 264 15.19 -11.89 5.57
N ARG A 265 14.91 -13.05 6.17
CA ARG A 265 15.53 -14.32 5.79
C ARG A 265 15.09 -14.78 4.40
N THR A 266 13.81 -14.69 4.11
CA THR A 266 13.24 -15.05 2.80
C THR A 266 13.19 -13.87 1.84
N LYS A 267 13.59 -12.69 2.31
CA LYS A 267 13.53 -11.42 1.55
C LYS A 267 12.13 -11.19 0.95
N ARG A 268 11.11 -11.37 1.79
CA ARG A 268 9.70 -11.21 1.45
C ARG A 268 9.10 -10.06 2.23
N VAL A 269 8.35 -9.21 1.53
CA VAL A 269 7.57 -8.12 2.13
C VAL A 269 6.10 -8.33 1.79
N VAL A 270 5.24 -8.25 2.79
CA VAL A 270 3.78 -8.11 2.63
C VAL A 270 3.34 -6.93 3.47
N ALA A 271 2.72 -5.96 2.85
CA ALA A 271 2.23 -4.76 3.53
C ALA A 271 0.77 -4.48 3.19
N MET A 272 0.01 -4.02 4.17
CA MET A 272 -1.36 -3.53 3.99
C MET A 272 -1.36 -2.01 4.17
N ARG A 273 -1.74 -1.26 3.14
CA ARG A 273 -1.70 0.21 3.16
C ARG A 273 -2.96 0.83 2.55
N PRO A 274 -3.59 1.80 3.23
CA PRO A 274 -4.67 2.58 2.65
C PRO A 274 -4.15 3.50 1.56
N ILE A 275 -5.01 3.81 0.61
CA ILE A 275 -4.73 4.74 -0.48
C ILE A 275 -4.93 6.19 -0.01
N ASN A 276 -3.97 7.03 -0.37
CA ASN A 276 -4.06 8.48 -0.23
C ASN A 276 -4.78 9.06 -1.46
N TYR A 277 -5.96 9.64 -1.24
CA TYR A 277 -6.75 10.24 -2.31
C TYR A 277 -6.46 11.73 -2.44
N VAL A 278 -6.07 12.17 -3.64
CA VAL A 278 -5.70 13.55 -3.92
C VAL A 278 -6.52 14.12 -5.09
N ASP A 279 -6.87 15.40 -5.00
CA ASP A 279 -7.54 16.10 -6.10
C ASP A 279 -6.61 16.32 -7.29
N ASN A 280 -5.34 16.66 -7.00
CA ASN A 280 -4.31 16.93 -8.00
C ASN A 280 -2.97 16.37 -7.52
N MET A 281 -2.16 15.90 -8.45
CA MET A 281 -0.79 15.47 -8.23
C MET A 281 0.15 16.37 -9.04
N PRO A 282 0.60 17.49 -8.46
CA PRO A 282 1.43 18.44 -9.21
C PRO A 282 2.81 17.83 -9.45
N TYR A 283 3.30 17.94 -10.70
CA TYR A 283 4.62 17.44 -11.11
C TYR A 283 5.82 18.03 -10.34
N LYS A 284 5.61 19.11 -9.59
CA LYS A 284 6.64 19.75 -8.77
C LYS A 284 6.78 19.16 -7.37
N GLN A 285 5.85 18.32 -6.96
CA GLN A 285 5.90 17.68 -5.66
C GLN A 285 6.88 16.51 -5.73
N GLU A 286 7.89 16.49 -4.87
CA GLU A 286 8.73 15.31 -4.69
C GLU A 286 7.91 14.28 -3.93
N LEU A 287 7.67 13.13 -4.55
CA LEU A 287 7.03 11.97 -3.94
C LEU A 287 8.04 10.85 -3.85
N SER A 288 8.04 10.16 -2.75
CA SER A 288 8.68 8.85 -2.67
C SER A 288 7.96 7.87 -3.59
N PHE A 289 8.61 6.80 -3.94
CA PHE A 289 7.98 5.71 -4.69
C PHE A 289 6.74 5.16 -3.98
N GLU A 290 6.83 5.00 -2.66
CA GLU A 290 5.71 4.54 -1.83
C GLU A 290 4.50 5.46 -1.99
N GLU A 291 4.71 6.76 -1.83
CA GLU A 291 3.64 7.74 -1.97
C GLU A 291 3.00 7.71 -3.36
N ALA A 292 3.82 7.58 -4.41
CA ALA A 292 3.32 7.46 -5.78
C ALA A 292 2.48 6.19 -5.98
N PHE A 293 2.93 5.06 -5.42
CA PHE A 293 2.25 3.76 -5.51
C PHE A 293 0.95 3.71 -4.69
N LEU A 294 0.85 4.52 -3.65
CA LEU A 294 -0.29 4.57 -2.72
C LEU A 294 -1.16 5.82 -2.92
N THR A 295 -0.95 6.58 -3.99
CA THR A 295 -1.75 7.77 -4.28
C THR A 295 -2.66 7.53 -5.48
N LYS A 296 -3.93 7.95 -5.34
CA LYS A 296 -4.96 7.79 -6.37
C LYS A 296 -5.81 9.06 -6.47
N SER A 297 -6.41 9.27 -7.63
CA SER A 297 -7.32 10.40 -7.81
C SER A 297 -8.52 10.31 -6.85
N LYS A 298 -8.90 11.43 -6.25
CA LYS A 298 -10.05 11.54 -5.35
C LYS A 298 -11.38 11.11 -5.97
N ARG A 299 -11.46 11.02 -7.28
CA ARG A 299 -12.62 10.47 -7.98
C ARG A 299 -12.92 9.00 -7.60
N TRP A 300 -11.90 8.28 -7.09
CA TRP A 300 -11.99 6.90 -6.64
C TRP A 300 -12.12 6.77 -5.11
N GLU A 301 -12.26 7.88 -4.37
CA GLU A 301 -12.31 7.88 -2.90
C GLU A 301 -13.44 7.01 -2.32
N TYR A 302 -14.52 6.83 -3.07
CA TYR A 302 -15.65 5.95 -2.68
C TYR A 302 -15.25 4.48 -2.51
N GLU A 303 -14.08 4.08 -2.99
CA GLU A 303 -13.56 2.72 -2.85
C GLU A 303 -13.00 2.44 -1.46
N HIS A 304 -12.58 3.49 -0.72
CA HIS A 304 -11.84 3.33 0.53
C HIS A 304 -10.77 2.22 0.41
N GLU A 305 -9.98 2.29 -0.67
CA GLU A 305 -9.07 1.23 -1.09
C GLU A 305 -7.95 1.02 -0.08
N VAL A 306 -7.66 -0.26 0.19
CA VAL A 306 -6.48 -0.72 0.94
C VAL A 306 -5.75 -1.72 0.06
N ARG A 307 -4.47 -1.49 -0.18
CA ARG A 307 -3.62 -2.40 -0.97
C ARG A 307 -2.86 -3.35 -0.07
N MET A 308 -2.98 -4.66 -0.36
CA MET A 308 -1.99 -5.65 0.04
C MET A 308 -0.90 -5.63 -1.01
N ILE A 309 0.31 -5.25 -0.61
CA ILE A 309 1.47 -5.16 -1.47
C ILE A 309 2.38 -6.33 -1.14
N TYR A 310 2.89 -6.98 -2.17
CA TYR A 310 3.82 -8.10 -2.07
C TYR A 310 5.05 -7.83 -2.90
N PHE A 311 6.19 -8.11 -2.30
CA PHE A 311 7.48 -8.19 -2.98
C PHE A 311 8.30 -9.32 -2.37
N LYS A 312 8.99 -10.08 -3.22
CA LYS A 312 9.98 -11.08 -2.77
C LYS A 312 11.11 -11.13 -3.78
N GLN A 313 12.32 -10.98 -3.28
CA GLN A 313 13.51 -11.05 -4.14
C GLN A 313 13.61 -12.41 -4.83
N GLY A 314 13.85 -12.40 -6.14
CA GLY A 314 13.97 -13.62 -6.94
C GLY A 314 12.65 -14.33 -7.26
N ASP A 315 11.51 -13.81 -6.79
CA ASP A 315 10.20 -14.34 -7.17
C ASP A 315 9.71 -13.69 -8.47
N ASN A 316 9.69 -14.46 -9.54
CA ASN A 316 9.21 -14.05 -10.85
C ASN A 316 7.77 -14.53 -11.13
N SER A 317 7.05 -14.98 -10.10
CA SER A 317 5.67 -15.43 -10.23
C SER A 317 4.78 -14.32 -10.77
N ALA A 318 3.99 -14.60 -11.81
CA ALA A 318 3.04 -13.64 -12.35
C ALA A 318 1.97 -13.27 -11.32
N ASN A 319 1.49 -14.27 -10.57
CA ASN A 319 0.45 -14.14 -9.55
C ASN A 319 0.88 -14.88 -8.28
N PRO A 320 1.77 -14.31 -7.45
CA PRO A 320 2.11 -14.92 -6.18
C PRO A 320 0.91 -14.96 -5.25
N VAL A 321 0.94 -15.90 -4.33
CA VAL A 321 -0.17 -16.18 -3.42
C VAL A 321 0.28 -15.92 -1.98
N VAL A 322 -0.53 -15.19 -1.23
CA VAL A 322 -0.36 -14.97 0.20
C VAL A 322 -1.37 -15.82 0.97
N SER A 323 -0.89 -16.70 1.83
CA SER A 323 -1.74 -17.48 2.73
C SER A 323 -2.28 -16.60 3.86
N LEU A 324 -3.55 -16.75 4.19
CA LEU A 324 -4.18 -16.10 5.34
C LEU A 324 -4.15 -16.97 6.60
N GLY A 325 -3.35 -18.03 6.57
CA GLY A 325 -3.21 -18.98 7.69
C GLY A 325 -4.12 -20.21 7.56
N ASN A 326 -4.01 -21.11 8.56
CA ASN A 326 -4.73 -22.38 8.55
C ASN A 326 -6.16 -22.28 9.09
N ASP A 327 -6.52 -21.19 9.74
CA ASP A 327 -7.84 -20.98 10.32
C ASP A 327 -8.71 -20.18 9.34
N TYR A 328 -9.38 -20.90 8.47
CA TYR A 328 -10.25 -20.32 7.45
C TYR A 328 -11.35 -19.44 8.05
N GLU A 329 -11.93 -19.86 9.16
CA GLU A 329 -13.04 -19.16 9.79
C GLU A 329 -12.62 -17.87 10.51
N LYS A 330 -11.36 -17.73 10.86
CA LYS A 330 -10.81 -16.46 11.36
C LYS A 330 -10.52 -15.47 10.25
N SER A 331 -10.21 -15.96 9.05
CA SER A 331 -9.80 -15.15 7.92
C SER A 331 -10.95 -14.68 7.05
N ILE A 332 -12.02 -15.48 6.91
CA ILE A 332 -13.19 -15.15 6.09
C ILE A 332 -14.42 -14.97 6.97
N ARG A 333 -15.04 -13.81 6.87
CA ARG A 333 -16.26 -13.47 7.63
C ARG A 333 -17.54 -13.80 6.88
N ALA A 334 -17.58 -13.56 5.57
CA ALA A 334 -18.73 -13.81 4.72
C ALA A 334 -18.35 -13.86 3.24
N VAL A 335 -19.22 -14.48 2.45
CA VAL A 335 -19.15 -14.47 0.98
C VAL A 335 -20.46 -13.90 0.43
N TYR A 336 -20.36 -13.00 -0.54
CA TYR A 336 -21.48 -12.34 -1.20
C TYR A 336 -21.45 -12.69 -2.68
N ILE A 337 -22.52 -13.29 -3.21
CA ILE A 337 -22.64 -13.65 -4.62
C ILE A 337 -23.39 -12.56 -5.35
N GLY A 338 -22.85 -12.10 -6.47
CA GLY A 338 -23.44 -11.02 -7.27
C GLY A 338 -24.81 -11.42 -7.83
N MET A 339 -25.71 -10.46 -7.96
CA MET A 339 -27.11 -10.69 -8.38
C MET A 339 -27.26 -11.26 -9.79
N ARG A 340 -26.21 -11.17 -10.61
CA ARG A 340 -26.17 -11.69 -11.99
C ARG A 340 -25.21 -12.87 -12.14
N CYS A 341 -24.76 -13.48 -11.03
CA CYS A 341 -23.89 -14.64 -11.07
C CYS A 341 -24.60 -15.80 -11.80
N HIS A 342 -23.87 -16.50 -12.65
CA HIS A 342 -24.36 -17.68 -13.32
C HIS A 342 -24.57 -18.82 -12.30
N LYS A 343 -25.59 -19.63 -12.52
CA LYS A 343 -25.96 -20.71 -11.58
C LYS A 343 -24.84 -21.74 -11.38
N GLU A 344 -24.06 -22.01 -12.42
CA GLU A 344 -22.92 -22.92 -12.36
C GLU A 344 -21.85 -22.36 -11.42
N HIS A 345 -21.48 -21.09 -11.57
CA HIS A 345 -20.50 -20.42 -10.70
C HIS A 345 -21.00 -20.28 -9.25
N GLU A 346 -22.28 -19.99 -9.08
CA GLU A 346 -22.89 -20.01 -7.75
C GLU A 346 -22.79 -21.38 -7.10
N ALA A 347 -23.07 -22.46 -7.85
CA ALA A 347 -22.96 -23.81 -7.36
C ALA A 347 -21.52 -24.17 -6.97
N GLU A 348 -20.51 -23.75 -7.74
CA GLU A 348 -19.09 -23.93 -7.42
C GLU A 348 -18.70 -23.21 -6.11
N ILE A 349 -19.13 -21.96 -5.93
CA ILE A 349 -18.88 -21.19 -4.71
C ILE A 349 -19.54 -21.89 -3.50
N LEU A 350 -20.81 -22.31 -3.65
CA LEU A 350 -21.54 -23.01 -2.59
C LEU A 350 -20.91 -24.36 -2.25
N ASP A 351 -20.37 -25.06 -3.24
CA ASP A 351 -19.66 -26.33 -3.01
C ASP A 351 -18.40 -26.14 -2.16
N ILE A 352 -17.60 -25.11 -2.46
CA ILE A 352 -16.44 -24.74 -1.63
C ILE A 352 -16.89 -24.42 -0.20
N MET A 353 -17.93 -23.61 -0.07
CA MET A 353 -18.40 -23.14 1.23
C MET A 353 -19.09 -24.20 2.09
N ARG A 354 -19.50 -25.35 1.54
CA ARG A 354 -20.01 -26.49 2.31
C ARG A 354 -19.02 -27.02 3.35
N ALA A 355 -17.73 -26.91 3.08
CA ALA A 355 -16.69 -27.26 4.04
C ALA A 355 -16.63 -26.30 5.25
N HIS A 356 -17.25 -25.11 5.15
CA HIS A 356 -17.19 -24.04 6.13
C HIS A 356 -18.58 -23.52 6.52
N PRO A 357 -19.43 -24.37 7.13
CA PRO A 357 -20.84 -24.05 7.36
C PRO A 357 -21.08 -22.92 8.37
N SER A 358 -20.08 -22.52 9.12
CA SER A 358 -20.14 -21.37 10.04
C SER A 358 -20.00 -20.02 9.33
N ILE A 359 -19.61 -19.99 8.04
CA ILE A 359 -19.43 -18.77 7.28
C ILE A 359 -20.69 -18.50 6.45
N PRO A 360 -21.36 -17.37 6.63
CA PRO A 360 -22.56 -17.05 5.88
C PRO A 360 -22.24 -16.74 4.40
N VAL A 361 -23.09 -17.26 3.53
CA VAL A 361 -23.08 -16.94 2.10
C VAL A 361 -24.38 -16.24 1.74
N TYR A 362 -24.24 -15.07 1.17
CA TYR A 362 -25.36 -14.23 0.77
C TYR A 362 -25.45 -14.11 -0.75
N ARG A 363 -26.67 -14.05 -1.28
CA ARG A 363 -26.95 -13.58 -2.63
C ARG A 363 -27.36 -12.11 -2.59
N MET A 364 -26.77 -11.31 -3.46
CA MET A 364 -27.17 -9.91 -3.62
C MET A 364 -28.38 -9.82 -4.55
N LYS A 365 -29.30 -8.91 -4.25
CA LYS A 365 -30.46 -8.60 -5.07
C LYS A 365 -30.80 -7.12 -4.98
N VAL A 366 -31.60 -6.63 -5.92
CA VAL A 366 -32.16 -5.26 -5.84
C VAL A 366 -33.10 -5.20 -4.66
N SER A 367 -33.05 -4.11 -3.91
CA SER A 367 -33.95 -3.91 -2.78
C SER A 367 -35.41 -3.77 -3.26
N ASN A 368 -36.32 -4.32 -2.48
CA ASN A 368 -37.75 -4.17 -2.74
C ASN A 368 -38.26 -2.75 -2.39
N ASP A 369 -37.53 -2.01 -1.55
CA ASP A 369 -37.92 -0.67 -1.09
C ASP A 369 -37.33 0.46 -1.95
N ASP A 370 -36.22 0.19 -2.67
CA ASP A 370 -35.50 1.18 -3.48
C ASP A 370 -34.72 0.49 -4.61
N ILE A 371 -35.08 0.80 -5.86
CA ILE A 371 -34.47 0.20 -7.07
C ILE A 371 -32.99 0.53 -7.26
N TYR A 372 -32.45 1.55 -6.58
CA TYR A 372 -31.05 1.90 -6.63
C TYR A 372 -30.22 1.30 -5.48
N SER A 373 -30.87 0.60 -4.56
CA SER A 373 -30.25 -0.02 -3.42
C SER A 373 -30.16 -1.54 -3.57
N LEU A 374 -29.13 -2.13 -2.96
CA LEU A 374 -28.95 -3.56 -2.87
C LEU A 374 -29.41 -4.07 -1.50
N GLU A 375 -29.90 -5.29 -1.46
CA GLU A 375 -30.09 -6.06 -0.26
C GLU A 375 -29.45 -7.44 -0.39
N ARG A 376 -29.21 -8.12 0.73
CA ARG A 376 -28.60 -9.45 0.77
C ARG A 376 -29.59 -10.47 1.32
N GLU A 377 -29.57 -11.64 0.73
CA GLU A 377 -30.35 -12.81 1.15
C GLU A 377 -29.41 -13.93 1.58
N LEU A 378 -29.55 -14.46 2.79
CA LEU A 378 -28.79 -15.60 3.25
C LEU A 378 -29.21 -16.86 2.48
N ILE A 379 -28.24 -17.52 1.82
CA ILE A 379 -28.51 -18.72 1.02
C ILE A 379 -27.78 -19.97 1.54
N ALA A 380 -26.71 -19.79 2.34
CA ALA A 380 -26.01 -20.88 3.01
C ALA A 380 -25.23 -20.36 4.23
N GLY A 381 -24.85 -21.29 5.11
CA GLY A 381 -24.08 -21.00 6.32
C GLY A 381 -24.94 -20.45 7.47
N ASN A 382 -24.30 -20.22 8.62
CA ASN A 382 -24.94 -19.69 9.82
C ASN A 382 -24.58 -18.20 9.99
N ILE A 383 -25.56 -17.40 10.39
CA ILE A 383 -25.29 -16.00 10.77
C ILE A 383 -24.48 -16.04 12.07
N ARG A 384 -23.22 -15.58 12.03
CA ARG A 384 -22.51 -15.24 13.25
C ARG A 384 -23.17 -13.96 13.79
N GLU A 385 -23.55 -13.94 15.05
CA GLU A 385 -23.92 -12.70 15.73
C GLU A 385 -22.67 -11.80 15.80
N THR A 386 -22.47 -11.01 14.74
CA THR A 386 -21.48 -9.92 14.77
C THR A 386 -22.12 -8.78 15.54
N VAL A 387 -21.47 -8.41 16.63
CA VAL A 387 -21.74 -7.20 17.40
C VAL A 387 -21.79 -6.03 16.41
N SER A 388 -22.94 -5.37 16.34
CA SER A 388 -23.29 -4.17 15.54
C SER A 388 -23.52 -4.36 14.02
N SER A 389 -24.61 -5.02 13.65
CA SER A 389 -25.33 -4.59 12.45
C SER A 389 -26.24 -3.42 12.80
N ILE A 390 -25.76 -2.21 12.68
CA ILE A 390 -26.65 -1.05 12.60
C ILE A 390 -27.28 -1.13 11.21
N ALA A 391 -28.45 -1.75 11.13
CA ALA A 391 -29.32 -1.58 9.97
C ALA A 391 -29.52 -0.06 9.79
N PRO A 392 -29.37 0.51 8.57
CA PRO A 392 -29.61 1.91 8.37
C PRO A 392 -31.01 2.24 8.87
N LYS A 393 -31.12 3.11 9.85
CA LYS A 393 -32.42 3.62 10.29
C LYS A 393 -33.10 4.17 9.06
N LYS A 394 -34.26 3.57 8.68
CA LYS A 394 -35.09 4.00 7.56
C LYS A 394 -35.29 5.54 7.68
N LYS A 395 -34.52 6.32 6.94
CA LYS A 395 -34.85 7.74 6.72
C LYS A 395 -36.14 7.73 5.93
N GLN A 396 -37.25 8.04 6.59
CA GLN A 396 -38.51 8.24 5.88
C GLN A 396 -38.29 9.30 4.80
N CYS A 397 -38.44 8.88 3.55
CA CYS A 397 -38.35 9.77 2.41
C CYS A 397 -39.19 11.05 2.70
N TRP A 398 -38.62 12.21 2.40
CA TRP A 398 -39.30 13.51 2.52
C TRP A 398 -40.67 13.46 1.84
N PHE A 399 -40.79 12.77 0.69
CA PHE A 399 -42.03 12.58 -0.06
C PHE A 399 -43.09 11.80 0.72
N CYS A 400 -42.72 10.76 1.45
CA CYS A 400 -43.61 9.99 2.33
C CYS A 400 -44.06 10.81 3.54
N ARG A 401 -43.22 11.75 4.06
CA ARG A 401 -43.61 12.70 5.08
C ARG A 401 -44.63 13.74 4.58
N CYS A 402 -44.43 14.19 3.33
CA CYS A 402 -45.36 15.11 2.69
C CYS A 402 -46.69 14.44 2.37
N LEU A 403 -46.70 13.24 1.83
CA LEU A 403 -47.92 12.47 1.55
C LEU A 403 -48.73 12.21 2.84
N LYS A 404 -48.08 11.80 3.94
CA LYS A 404 -48.78 11.63 5.23
C LYS A 404 -49.37 12.92 5.79
N LYS A 405 -48.72 14.07 5.55
CA LYS A 405 -49.25 15.37 5.93
C LYS A 405 -50.43 15.77 5.06
N VAL A 406 -50.37 15.51 3.77
CA VAL A 406 -51.45 15.80 2.80
C VAL A 406 -52.67 14.91 3.06
N VAL A 407 -52.49 13.63 3.28
CA VAL A 407 -53.59 12.69 3.63
C VAL A 407 -54.25 13.07 4.96
N LYS A 408 -53.46 13.53 5.94
CA LYS A 408 -53.99 14.02 7.23
C LYS A 408 -54.73 15.36 7.11
N ALA A 409 -54.36 16.19 6.13
CA ALA A 409 -55.02 17.48 5.88
C ALA A 409 -56.31 17.38 5.06
N ILE A 410 -56.47 16.27 4.27
CA ILE A 410 -57.67 16.05 3.41
C ILE A 410 -58.79 15.31 4.15
N GLY A 411 -58.57 14.87 5.40
CA GLY A 411 -59.65 14.37 6.25
C GLY A 411 -60.35 13.10 5.80
N CYS A 412 -59.67 12.24 5.03
CA CYS A 412 -60.20 10.90 4.75
C CYS A 412 -60.05 10.01 5.97
N LYS A 413 -61.21 9.71 6.54
CA LYS A 413 -61.39 8.69 7.61
C LYS A 413 -61.04 7.31 7.09
#